data_be7a384263173d2f93463157f1aebf86
#
_entry.id   be7a384263173d2f93463157f1aebf86
#
_cell.length_a   1.000
_cell.length_b   1.000
_cell.length_c   1.000
_cell.angle_alpha   90.00
_cell.angle_beta   90.00
_cell.angle_gamma   90.00
#
_symmetry.space_group_name_H-M   'P 1'
#
loop_
_entity.id
_entity.type
_entity.pdbx_description
1 polymer ?
#
loop_
_entity_poly.entity_id
_entity_poly.type
_entity_poly.pdbx_seq_one_letter_code
_entity_poly.pdbx_strand_id
1 'polypeptide(L)'
;MKILILSILLIISGCDVKKDYSYNYLTEKIFYPSKNILGFENIFNTNLNTQDDIEIFGVMHFPDNYDSSKKYPLVIASHGSYNWRSHHLKYLEQIRNANFIVFAMHPFDSRNVKSTVGNQINLTSETVIYDMAMTLNLLWDDPRIDNQKIYAAGWSLGGTATLFNAWLPLQNALNK
;
A
#
# COMPACT_ATOMS: atom_id res chain seq x y z
N MET A 1 32.36 -18.17 -53.43
CA MET A 1 31.00 -17.83 -53.03
C MET A 1 31.01 -17.77 -51.52
N LYS A 2 31.11 -16.55 -50.93
CA LYS A 2 31.15 -16.36 -49.50
C LYS A 2 29.71 -16.13 -49.01
N ILE A 3 29.23 -17.02 -48.14
CA ILE A 3 27.93 -16.89 -47.52
C ILE A 3 28.09 -15.99 -46.29
N LEU A 4 27.44 -14.83 -46.32
CA LEU A 4 27.42 -13.88 -45.22
C LEU A 4 26.22 -14.28 -44.31
N ILE A 5 26.53 -14.82 -43.12
CA ILE A 5 25.51 -15.11 -42.09
C ILE A 5 25.28 -13.83 -41.32
N LEU A 6 24.12 -13.20 -41.56
CA LEU A 6 23.66 -12.03 -40.81
C LEU A 6 22.96 -12.49 -39.53
N SER A 7 23.66 -12.43 -38.40
CA SER A 7 23.07 -12.70 -37.08
C SER A 7 22.22 -11.51 -36.67
N ILE A 8 20.91 -11.64 -36.74
CA ILE A 8 19.99 -10.66 -36.16
C ILE A 8 19.92 -10.91 -34.66
N LEU A 9 20.59 -10.08 -33.90
CA LEU A 9 20.47 -10.02 -32.44
C LEU A 9 19.15 -9.32 -32.10
N LEU A 10 18.10 -10.09 -31.79
CA LEU A 10 16.88 -9.54 -31.22
C LEU A 10 17.17 -9.11 -29.79
N ILE A 11 17.42 -7.83 -29.59
CA ILE A 11 17.40 -7.21 -28.27
C ILE A 11 15.93 -7.12 -27.88
N ILE A 12 15.45 -8.09 -27.09
CA ILE A 12 14.18 -7.95 -26.40
C ILE A 12 14.41 -6.98 -25.24
N SER A 13 14.28 -5.70 -25.54
CA SER A 13 14.14 -4.67 -24.54
C SER A 13 12.85 -4.94 -23.79
N GLY A 14 12.94 -5.62 -22.65
CA GLY A 14 11.87 -5.71 -21.71
C GLY A 14 11.54 -4.30 -21.22
N CYS A 15 10.54 -3.69 -21.82
CA CYS A 15 9.91 -2.49 -21.26
C CYS A 15 9.30 -2.88 -19.93
N ASP A 16 10.05 -2.72 -18.84
CA ASP A 16 9.48 -2.56 -17.51
C ASP A 16 8.60 -1.31 -17.60
N VAL A 17 7.31 -1.53 -17.81
CA VAL A 17 6.31 -0.48 -17.69
C VAL A 17 6.27 -0.14 -16.19
N LYS A 18 7.15 0.78 -15.78
CA LYS A 18 6.94 1.52 -14.54
C LYS A 18 5.54 2.10 -14.67
N LYS A 19 4.60 1.63 -13.85
CA LYS A 19 3.29 2.25 -13.73
C LYS A 19 3.52 3.67 -13.23
N ASP A 20 3.64 4.60 -14.15
CA ASP A 20 3.70 6.02 -13.84
C ASP A 20 2.26 6.46 -13.57
N TYR A 21 1.90 6.52 -12.28
CA TYR A 21 0.63 7.08 -11.83
C TYR A 21 0.75 8.61 -11.91
N SER A 22 0.62 9.19 -13.11
CA SER A 22 0.52 10.63 -13.25
C SER A 22 -0.88 11.08 -12.82
N TYR A 23 -0.96 11.74 -11.68
CA TYR A 23 -2.18 12.37 -11.20
C TYR A 23 -2.19 13.83 -11.60
N ASN A 24 -3.35 14.36 -12.03
CA ASN A 24 -3.53 15.79 -12.34
C ASN A 24 -3.96 16.62 -11.12
N TYR A 25 -3.76 16.11 -9.92
CA TYR A 25 -4.06 16.74 -8.63
C TYR A 25 -2.92 16.48 -7.63
N LEU A 26 -2.94 17.19 -6.51
CA LEU A 26 -1.87 17.10 -5.50
C LEU A 26 -1.77 15.71 -4.90
N THR A 27 -0.57 15.14 -4.97
CA THR A 27 -0.22 13.87 -4.32
C THR A 27 1.14 13.96 -3.67
N GLU A 28 1.38 13.11 -2.66
CA GLU A 28 2.65 12.98 -1.99
C GLU A 28 2.97 11.51 -1.77
N LYS A 29 4.15 11.07 -2.22
CA LYS A 29 4.66 9.73 -1.96
C LYS A 29 5.43 9.73 -0.64
N ILE A 30 5.03 8.90 0.30
CA ILE A 30 5.61 8.82 1.65
C ILE A 30 6.16 7.42 1.85
N PHE A 31 7.44 7.35 2.25
CA PHE A 31 8.12 6.11 2.62
C PHE A 31 8.11 5.94 4.14
N TYR A 32 7.97 4.71 4.60
CA TYR A 32 7.92 4.39 6.02
C TYR A 32 8.33 2.94 6.31
N PRO A 33 8.82 2.65 7.54
CA PRO A 33 9.27 1.31 7.90
C PRO A 33 8.09 0.35 8.08
N SER A 34 8.32 -0.90 7.70
CA SER A 34 7.43 -2.03 7.94
C SER A 34 8.26 -3.32 8.08
N LYS A 35 7.59 -4.47 8.07
CA LYS A 35 8.22 -5.80 8.18
C LYS A 35 7.53 -6.81 7.27
N ASN A 36 8.27 -7.87 6.92
CA ASN A 36 7.71 -9.04 6.26
C ASN A 36 7.21 -10.02 7.34
N ILE A 37 5.92 -10.06 7.55
CA ILE A 37 5.27 -10.89 8.56
C ILE A 37 4.82 -12.22 7.92
N LEU A 38 5.32 -13.34 8.42
CA LEU A 38 5.02 -14.66 7.86
C LEU A 38 3.71 -15.26 8.40
N GLY A 39 3.30 -14.88 9.60
CA GLY A 39 2.08 -15.37 10.23
C GLY A 39 1.70 -14.58 11.47
N PHE A 40 0.47 -14.75 11.95
CA PHE A 40 -0.03 -14.06 13.14
C PHE A 40 0.77 -14.34 14.41
N GLU A 41 1.41 -15.50 14.52
CA GLU A 41 2.29 -15.85 15.64
C GLU A 41 3.44 -14.86 15.80
N ASN A 42 3.94 -14.27 14.72
CA ASN A 42 4.98 -13.25 14.77
C ASN A 42 4.50 -11.98 15.47
N ILE A 43 3.22 -11.64 15.31
CA ILE A 43 2.61 -10.47 15.94
C ILE A 43 2.27 -10.76 17.40
N PHE A 44 1.55 -11.86 17.65
CA PHE A 44 1.02 -12.16 18.98
C PHE A 44 2.08 -12.59 19.98
N ASN A 45 3.13 -13.28 19.53
CA ASN A 45 4.23 -13.76 20.37
C ASN A 45 5.38 -12.74 20.51
N THR A 46 5.17 -11.50 20.07
CA THR A 46 6.18 -10.41 20.15
C THR A 46 7.50 -10.71 19.43
N ASN A 47 7.47 -11.57 18.41
CA ASN A 47 8.64 -11.94 17.62
C ASN A 47 8.88 -11.00 16.42
N LEU A 48 8.37 -9.77 16.49
CA LEU A 48 8.52 -8.78 15.42
C LEU A 48 9.98 -8.42 15.14
N ASN A 49 10.82 -8.42 16.19
CA ASN A 49 12.25 -8.13 16.06
C ASN A 49 13.04 -9.17 15.26
N THR A 50 12.45 -10.35 15.03
CA THR A 50 13.09 -11.41 14.24
C THR A 50 12.65 -11.36 12.77
N GLN A 51 11.73 -10.48 12.42
CA GLN A 51 11.23 -10.31 11.06
C GLN A 51 12.06 -9.27 10.31
N ASP A 52 12.25 -9.51 9.01
CA ASP A 52 13.02 -8.62 8.14
C ASP A 52 12.38 -7.23 8.05
N ASP A 53 13.17 -6.21 8.33
CA ASP A 53 12.80 -4.82 8.11
C ASP A 53 12.72 -4.50 6.63
N ILE A 54 11.73 -3.71 6.25
CA ILE A 54 11.58 -3.20 4.90
C ILE A 54 11.05 -1.77 4.93
N GLU A 55 11.49 -0.96 3.99
CA GLU A 55 10.88 0.32 3.72
C GLU A 55 9.78 0.14 2.66
N ILE A 56 8.58 0.55 3.00
CA ILE A 56 7.44 0.55 2.08
C ILE A 56 6.98 1.97 1.80
N PHE A 57 6.08 2.14 0.84
CA PHE A 57 5.51 3.46 0.56
C PHE A 57 4.01 3.40 0.36
N GLY A 58 3.40 4.56 0.52
CA GLY A 58 2.06 4.86 0.07
C GLY A 58 2.01 6.21 -0.65
N VAL A 59 0.91 6.48 -1.29
CA VAL A 59 0.64 7.76 -1.95
C VAL A 59 -0.52 8.44 -1.25
N MET A 60 -0.26 9.63 -0.73
CA MET A 60 -1.29 10.49 -0.18
C MET A 60 -1.92 11.32 -1.29
N HIS A 61 -3.22 11.26 -1.42
CA HIS A 61 -4.02 11.99 -2.40
C HIS A 61 -4.85 13.04 -1.67
N PHE A 62 -4.70 14.29 -2.09
CA PHE A 62 -5.38 15.42 -1.45
C PHE A 62 -6.67 15.80 -2.20
N PRO A 63 -7.71 16.30 -1.52
CA PRO A 63 -8.90 16.83 -2.18
C PRO A 63 -8.54 18.05 -3.06
N ASP A 64 -9.37 18.35 -4.07
CA ASP A 64 -9.10 19.43 -5.02
C ASP A 64 -8.97 20.81 -4.35
N ASN A 65 -9.75 21.02 -3.30
CA ASN A 65 -9.73 22.27 -2.52
C ASN A 65 -8.90 22.13 -1.24
N TYR A 66 -7.76 21.39 -1.31
CA TYR A 66 -6.89 21.19 -0.16
C TYR A 66 -6.34 22.53 0.35
N ASP A 67 -6.46 22.75 1.65
CA ASP A 67 -5.97 23.91 2.39
C ASP A 67 -5.08 23.40 3.54
N SER A 68 -3.79 23.68 3.46
CA SER A 68 -2.79 23.21 4.43
C SER A 68 -2.99 23.73 5.86
N SER A 69 -3.87 24.71 6.06
CA SER A 69 -4.23 25.23 7.39
C SER A 69 -5.31 24.41 8.08
N LYS A 70 -5.92 23.44 7.38
CA LYS A 70 -7.03 22.62 7.88
C LYS A 70 -6.62 21.16 8.07
N LYS A 71 -7.36 20.47 8.94
CA LYS A 71 -7.29 19.03 9.09
C LYS A 71 -8.41 18.36 8.31
N TYR A 72 -8.10 17.18 7.75
CA TYR A 72 -9.01 16.42 6.90
C TYR A 72 -9.26 15.02 7.47
N PRO A 73 -10.45 14.46 7.27
CA PRO A 73 -10.67 13.05 7.52
C PRO A 73 -9.79 12.23 6.56
N LEU A 74 -9.30 11.08 7.04
CA LEU A 74 -8.41 10.18 6.30
C LEU A 74 -9.12 8.88 5.96
N VAL A 75 -8.87 8.37 4.74
CA VAL A 75 -9.13 6.96 4.38
C VAL A 75 -7.80 6.30 4.02
N ILE A 76 -7.38 5.30 4.78
CA ILE A 76 -6.29 4.39 4.42
C ILE A 76 -6.85 3.32 3.50
N ALA A 77 -6.30 3.22 2.29
CA ALA A 77 -6.82 2.33 1.26
C ALA A 77 -5.80 1.26 0.86
N SER A 78 -6.26 0.00 0.75
CA SER A 78 -5.43 -1.15 0.37
C SER A 78 -6.08 -1.95 -0.75
N HIS A 79 -5.28 -2.29 -1.78
CA HIS A 79 -5.72 -3.06 -2.95
C HIS A 79 -5.82 -4.57 -2.66
N GLY A 80 -6.40 -5.31 -3.62
CA GLY A 80 -6.49 -6.77 -3.58
C GLY A 80 -5.26 -7.46 -4.18
N SER A 81 -5.33 -8.81 -4.28
CA SER A 81 -4.24 -9.68 -4.74
C SER A 81 -3.72 -9.42 -6.16
N TYR A 82 -4.40 -8.58 -6.94
CA TYR A 82 -3.97 -8.14 -8.27
C TYR A 82 -3.33 -6.75 -8.30
N ASN A 83 -2.96 -6.17 -7.14
CA ASN A 83 -2.47 -4.80 -7.04
C ASN A 83 -3.55 -3.75 -7.43
N TRP A 84 -3.19 -2.46 -7.50
CA TRP A 84 -4.10 -1.40 -7.90
C TRP A 84 -4.59 -1.57 -9.34
N ARG A 85 -5.91 -1.39 -9.55
CA ARG A 85 -6.59 -1.46 -10.84
C ARG A 85 -7.42 -0.20 -11.05
N SER A 86 -7.75 0.10 -12.30
CA SER A 86 -8.48 1.33 -12.68
C SER A 86 -9.80 1.53 -11.92
N HIS A 87 -10.52 0.45 -11.60
CA HIS A 87 -11.76 0.55 -10.80
C HIS A 87 -11.50 0.98 -9.37
N HIS A 88 -10.39 0.53 -8.73
CA HIS A 88 -10.01 1.01 -7.40
C HIS A 88 -9.72 2.51 -7.43
N LEU A 89 -8.96 2.98 -8.44
CA LEU A 89 -8.59 4.39 -8.57
C LEU A 89 -9.83 5.29 -8.69
N LYS A 90 -10.89 4.83 -9.37
CA LYS A 90 -12.17 5.55 -9.42
C LYS A 90 -12.83 5.69 -8.05
N TYR A 91 -12.75 4.67 -7.18
CA TYR A 91 -13.26 4.77 -5.81
C TYR A 91 -12.41 5.72 -4.97
N LEU A 92 -11.07 5.66 -5.09
CA LEU A 92 -10.20 6.62 -4.40
C LEU A 92 -10.52 8.07 -4.81
N GLU A 93 -10.75 8.31 -6.09
CA GLU A 93 -11.17 9.61 -6.61
C GLU A 93 -12.50 10.07 -6.01
N GLN A 94 -13.51 9.20 -5.93
CA GLN A 94 -14.80 9.53 -5.30
C GLN A 94 -14.65 9.91 -3.83
N ILE A 95 -13.81 9.19 -3.07
CA ILE A 95 -13.54 9.48 -1.66
C ILE A 95 -12.82 10.83 -1.54
N ARG A 96 -11.81 11.08 -2.36
CA ARG A 96 -11.09 12.34 -2.43
C ARG A 96 -12.03 13.51 -2.74
N ASN A 97 -12.93 13.34 -3.72
CA ASN A 97 -13.94 14.35 -4.10
C ASN A 97 -14.98 14.61 -3.00
N ALA A 98 -15.15 13.68 -2.06
CA ALA A 98 -15.93 13.87 -0.83
C ALA A 98 -15.15 14.60 0.29
N ASN A 99 -14.04 15.27 -0.06
CA ASN A 99 -13.20 16.06 0.82
C ASN A 99 -12.44 15.27 1.89
N PHE A 100 -12.02 14.03 1.56
CA PHE A 100 -11.12 13.23 2.36
C PHE A 100 -9.69 13.30 1.80
N ILE A 101 -8.70 13.20 2.67
CA ILE A 101 -7.37 12.73 2.27
C ILE A 101 -7.47 11.20 2.11
N VAL A 102 -6.88 10.68 1.05
CA VAL A 102 -6.81 9.23 0.81
C VAL A 102 -5.35 8.82 0.81
N PHE A 103 -4.98 7.84 1.62
CA PHE A 103 -3.64 7.25 1.60
C PHE A 103 -3.70 5.87 0.95
N ALA A 104 -3.26 5.77 -0.29
CA ALA A 104 -3.18 4.51 -1.02
C ALA A 104 -1.89 3.78 -0.68
N MET A 105 -1.98 2.65 0.02
CA MET A 105 -0.85 1.79 0.35
C MET A 105 -0.32 1.07 -0.89
N HIS A 106 1.00 0.89 -0.99
CA HIS A 106 1.66 0.16 -2.07
C HIS A 106 2.50 -1.02 -1.54
N PRO A 107 1.92 -1.98 -0.82
CA PRO A 107 2.65 -3.09 -0.22
C PRO A 107 3.33 -3.98 -1.27
N PHE A 108 2.72 -4.15 -2.45
CA PHE A 108 3.24 -4.98 -3.53
C PHE A 108 4.35 -4.30 -4.30
N ASP A 109 4.15 -3.05 -4.70
CA ASP A 109 5.13 -2.29 -5.47
C ASP A 109 6.42 -2.07 -4.63
N SER A 110 6.28 -1.87 -3.31
CA SER A 110 7.41 -1.77 -2.37
C SER A 110 8.27 -3.05 -2.31
N ARG A 111 7.70 -4.21 -2.63
CA ARG A 111 8.35 -5.52 -2.58
C ARG A 111 8.58 -6.15 -3.96
N ASN A 112 8.37 -5.38 -5.05
CA ASN A 112 8.43 -5.88 -6.44
C ASN A 112 7.50 -7.09 -6.69
N VAL A 113 6.38 -7.18 -5.98
CA VAL A 113 5.36 -8.21 -6.16
C VAL A 113 4.29 -7.68 -7.12
N LYS A 114 4.01 -8.42 -8.19
CA LYS A 114 2.97 -8.03 -9.17
C LYS A 114 1.58 -8.52 -8.77
N SER A 115 1.52 -9.71 -8.16
CA SER A 115 0.28 -10.37 -7.75
C SER A 115 0.58 -11.46 -6.73
N THR A 116 -0.36 -11.71 -5.82
CA THR A 116 -0.33 -12.85 -4.89
C THR A 116 -1.33 -13.93 -5.25
N VAL A 117 -2.00 -13.82 -6.40
CA VAL A 117 -2.94 -14.85 -6.87
C VAL A 117 -2.17 -16.13 -7.20
N GLY A 118 -2.56 -17.21 -6.52
CA GLY A 118 -1.91 -18.53 -6.67
C GLY A 118 -0.58 -18.70 -5.92
N ASN A 119 0.00 -17.62 -5.37
CA ASN A 119 1.22 -17.70 -4.57
C ASN A 119 1.27 -16.56 -3.55
N GLN A 120 1.05 -16.88 -2.27
CA GLN A 120 1.10 -15.92 -1.15
C GLN A 120 2.34 -16.11 -0.26
N ILE A 121 3.33 -16.89 -0.69
CA ILE A 121 4.52 -17.20 0.11
C ILE A 121 5.40 -15.96 0.24
N ASN A 122 5.54 -15.19 -0.82
CA ASN A 122 6.43 -14.03 -0.86
C ASN A 122 5.81 -12.74 -0.25
N LEU A 123 4.51 -12.74 -0.06
CA LEU A 123 3.78 -11.67 0.59
C LEU A 123 2.47 -12.24 1.15
N THR A 124 2.44 -12.38 2.46
CA THR A 124 1.32 -12.96 3.20
C THR A 124 0.21 -11.94 3.45
N SER A 125 -0.98 -12.39 3.84
CA SER A 125 -2.04 -11.51 4.31
C SER A 125 -1.62 -10.74 5.57
N GLU A 126 -0.88 -11.39 6.45
CA GLU A 126 -0.38 -10.83 7.71
C GLU A 126 0.61 -9.70 7.48
N THR A 127 1.42 -9.79 6.41
CA THR A 127 2.27 -8.67 5.98
C THR A 127 1.42 -7.45 5.62
N VAL A 128 0.34 -7.61 4.83
CA VAL A 128 -0.52 -6.47 4.43
C VAL A 128 -1.30 -5.91 5.62
N ILE A 129 -1.71 -6.78 6.55
CA ILE A 129 -2.35 -6.39 7.81
C ILE A 129 -1.40 -5.53 8.65
N TYR A 130 -0.16 -5.97 8.80
CA TYR A 130 0.87 -5.24 9.54
C TYR A 130 1.23 -3.91 8.86
N ASP A 131 1.38 -3.89 7.53
CA ASP A 131 1.61 -2.67 6.77
C ASP A 131 0.50 -1.62 7.02
N MET A 132 -0.76 -2.05 7.11
CA MET A 132 -1.88 -1.14 7.41
C MET A 132 -1.79 -0.57 8.83
N ALA A 133 -1.39 -1.37 9.80
CA ALA A 133 -1.17 -0.88 11.17
C ALA A 133 -0.02 0.13 11.22
N MET A 134 1.09 -0.13 10.51
CA MET A 134 2.21 0.83 10.42
C MET A 134 1.81 2.10 9.70
N THR A 135 0.95 2.00 8.68
CA THR A 135 0.36 3.18 8.01
C THR A 135 -0.47 4.02 8.97
N LEU A 136 -1.31 3.38 9.80
CA LEU A 136 -2.09 4.09 10.81
C LEU A 136 -1.18 4.81 11.81
N ASN A 137 -0.16 4.13 12.32
CA ASN A 137 0.81 4.73 13.26
C ASN A 137 1.53 5.93 12.63
N LEU A 138 1.96 5.82 11.37
CA LEU A 138 2.60 6.91 10.63
C LEU A 138 1.71 8.16 10.56
N LEU A 139 0.42 7.97 10.27
CA LEU A 139 -0.49 9.05 9.93
C LEU A 139 -1.28 9.60 11.13
N TRP A 140 -1.20 8.92 12.28
CA TRP A 140 -1.96 9.30 13.48
C TRP A 140 -1.65 10.72 13.97
N ASP A 141 -0.38 11.11 13.93
CA ASP A 141 0.11 12.42 14.38
C ASP A 141 0.39 13.38 13.23
N ASP A 142 0.01 13.03 12.00
CA ASP A 142 0.18 13.92 10.85
C ASP A 142 -0.69 15.19 11.05
N PRO A 143 -0.11 16.39 11.01
CA PRO A 143 -0.83 17.64 11.29
C PRO A 143 -1.97 17.91 10.30
N ARG A 144 -1.97 17.30 9.14
CA ARG A 144 -2.99 17.44 8.09
C ARG A 144 -4.22 16.56 8.35
N ILE A 145 -4.12 15.59 9.27
CA ILE A 145 -5.14 14.58 9.51
C ILE A 145 -5.96 14.93 10.77
N ASP A 146 -7.28 14.82 10.65
CA ASP A 146 -8.20 14.74 11.79
C ASP A 146 -8.20 13.31 12.33
N ASN A 147 -7.38 13.05 13.36
CA ASN A 147 -7.22 11.70 13.92
C ASN A 147 -8.46 11.13 14.62
N GLN A 148 -9.52 11.94 14.79
CA GLN A 148 -10.84 11.45 15.23
C GLN A 148 -11.67 10.90 14.07
N LYS A 149 -11.17 11.03 12.82
CA LYS A 149 -11.87 10.65 11.59
C LYS A 149 -10.94 9.89 10.63
N ILE A 150 -10.36 8.80 11.13
CA ILE A 150 -9.56 7.87 10.32
C ILE A 150 -10.40 6.63 10.00
N TYR A 151 -10.47 6.30 8.74
CA TYR A 151 -11.21 5.17 8.19
C TYR A 151 -10.28 4.31 7.36
N ALA A 152 -10.67 3.05 7.12
CA ALA A 152 -9.96 2.16 6.22
C ALA A 152 -10.90 1.61 5.14
N ALA A 153 -10.38 1.45 3.92
CA ALA A 153 -11.06 0.84 2.80
C ALA A 153 -10.15 -0.21 2.14
N GLY A 154 -10.70 -1.36 1.82
CA GLY A 154 -9.91 -2.43 1.23
C GLY A 154 -10.72 -3.33 0.30
N TRP A 155 -10.02 -3.88 -0.70
CA TRP A 155 -10.59 -4.79 -1.69
C TRP A 155 -9.94 -6.17 -1.56
N SER A 156 -10.74 -7.24 -1.41
CA SER A 156 -10.25 -8.62 -1.30
C SER A 156 -9.18 -8.72 -0.20
N LEU A 157 -7.92 -9.00 -0.54
CA LEU A 157 -6.80 -9.04 0.41
C LEU A 157 -6.68 -7.75 1.25
N GLY A 158 -6.84 -6.58 0.63
CA GLY A 158 -6.90 -5.31 1.35
C GLY A 158 -8.12 -5.20 2.27
N GLY A 159 -9.26 -5.80 1.89
CA GLY A 159 -10.44 -5.93 2.76
C GLY A 159 -10.15 -6.78 4.00
N THR A 160 -9.40 -7.87 3.84
CA THR A 160 -8.91 -8.68 4.96
C THR A 160 -8.06 -7.82 5.90
N ALA A 161 -7.12 -7.04 5.36
CA ALA A 161 -6.30 -6.14 6.18
C ALA A 161 -7.15 -5.13 6.94
N THR A 162 -8.17 -4.55 6.31
CA THR A 162 -9.10 -3.61 6.96
C THR A 162 -9.84 -4.26 8.12
N LEU A 163 -10.41 -5.45 7.93
CA LEU A 163 -11.16 -6.16 8.96
C LEU A 163 -10.29 -6.56 10.16
N PHE A 164 -9.09 -7.09 9.89
CA PHE A 164 -8.19 -7.48 10.98
C PHE A 164 -7.66 -6.28 11.77
N ASN A 165 -7.45 -5.14 11.14
CA ASN A 165 -7.06 -3.90 11.85
C ASN A 165 -8.20 -3.31 12.70
N ALA A 166 -9.45 -3.71 12.48
CA ALA A 166 -10.56 -3.42 13.40
C ALA A 166 -10.68 -4.42 14.56
N TRP A 167 -9.88 -5.49 14.57
CA TRP A 167 -9.93 -6.54 15.59
C TRP A 167 -9.09 -6.16 16.81
N LEU A 168 -9.76 -5.92 17.93
CA LEU A 168 -9.15 -5.43 19.18
C LEU A 168 -7.96 -6.27 19.68
N PRO A 169 -7.98 -7.63 19.64
CA PRO A 169 -6.81 -8.40 20.05
C PRO A 169 -5.55 -8.12 19.24
N LEU A 170 -5.70 -7.89 17.92
CA LEU A 170 -4.56 -7.52 17.07
C LEU A 170 -4.02 -6.13 17.44
N GLN A 171 -4.89 -5.15 17.60
CA GLN A 171 -4.48 -3.81 18.04
C GLN A 171 -3.74 -3.84 19.38
N ASN A 172 -4.23 -4.61 20.34
CA ASN A 172 -3.58 -4.77 21.63
C ASN A 172 -2.20 -5.47 21.52
N ALA A 173 -2.01 -6.36 20.55
CA ALA A 173 -0.72 -7.01 20.31
C ALA A 173 0.30 -6.06 19.66
N LEU A 174 -0.16 -5.18 18.77
CA LEU A 174 0.69 -4.20 18.06
C LEU A 174 1.06 -2.98 18.92
N ASN A 175 0.30 -2.69 19.98
CA ASN A 175 0.53 -1.57 20.90
C ASN A 175 1.37 -1.96 22.15
N LYS A 176 1.96 -3.16 22.17
CA LYS A 176 2.87 -3.63 23.22
C LYS A 176 4.32 -3.29 22.87
#